data_efdc88fc6c00dd5b501dad97de11748f
#
_entry.id   efdc88fc6c00dd5b501dad97de11748f
#
_cell.length_a   1.000
_cell.length_b   1.000
_cell.length_c   1.000
_cell.angle_alpha   90.00
_cell.angle_beta   90.00
_cell.angle_gamma   90.00
#
_symmetry.space_group_name_H-M   'P 1'
#
loop_
_entity.id
_entity.type
_entity.pdbx_description
1 polymer ?
#
loop_
_entity_poly.entity_id
_entity_poly.type
_entity_poly.pdbx_seq_one_letter_code
_entity_poly.pdbx_strand_id
1 'polypeptide(L)'
;MKLKKRMMILIPCLFLMIVLSSAMVVTKPGEYKVIKQFGKIVRVEENDGSKMGISLKVPVLQKETTISAKLILSDLAASDVMTSDKKSMISDCFVLWRIEDPVKFTQKLSGSQQNAESRISSNVYNALKNVISSLSQEEVISGRDGDLANLLTTKLGTNLETYGIKVEKIETKMLDLPDENKEAVYNRMISERNNIAASYTAKGEQQAQEIKNDTNEEVTVILAKAQKEADQTVAEGEAKYMKILSDAYNNKDKADFYSFVRQLDAMKATLKNGDDTIVLDKDSPIAELFY
;
A
#
# COMPACT_ATOMS: atom_id res chain seq x y z
N MET A 1 -76.38 -50.21 -20.82
CA MET A 1 -75.54 -50.96 -19.85
C MET A 1 -74.06 -50.97 -20.17
N LYS A 2 -73.62 -50.99 -21.43
CA LYS A 2 -72.19 -51.02 -21.80
C LYS A 2 -71.39 -49.73 -21.49
N LEU A 3 -72.03 -48.58 -21.52
CA LEU A 3 -71.33 -47.23 -21.21
C LEU A 3 -71.01 -47.10 -19.74
N LYS A 4 -71.94 -47.50 -18.81
CA LYS A 4 -71.72 -47.46 -17.36
C LYS A 4 -70.59 -48.39 -16.94
N LYS A 5 -70.45 -49.57 -17.52
CA LYS A 5 -69.37 -50.53 -17.27
C LYS A 5 -68.00 -49.99 -17.76
N ARG A 6 -67.94 -49.32 -18.92
CA ARG A 6 -66.72 -48.69 -19.44
C ARG A 6 -66.27 -47.50 -18.58
N MET A 7 -67.21 -46.67 -18.13
CA MET A 7 -66.90 -45.53 -17.21
C MET A 7 -66.47 -46.03 -15.84
N MET A 8 -66.99 -47.14 -15.32
CA MET A 8 -66.60 -47.79 -14.06
C MET A 8 -65.14 -48.28 -14.06
N ILE A 9 -64.55 -48.61 -15.21
CA ILE A 9 -63.17 -49.05 -15.38
C ILE A 9 -62.27 -47.86 -15.71
N LEU A 10 -62.76 -46.88 -16.44
CA LEU A 10 -61.99 -45.67 -16.81
C LEU A 10 -61.62 -44.80 -15.61
N ILE A 11 -62.50 -44.61 -14.62
CA ILE A 11 -62.25 -43.76 -13.41
C ILE A 11 -61.13 -44.35 -12.56
N PRO A 12 -61.06 -45.63 -12.18
CA PRO A 12 -59.97 -46.18 -11.39
C PRO A 12 -58.65 -46.23 -12.20
N CYS A 13 -58.71 -46.42 -13.53
CA CYS A 13 -57.54 -46.43 -14.40
C CYS A 13 -56.92 -44.99 -14.48
N LEU A 14 -57.74 -43.92 -14.59
CA LEU A 14 -57.31 -42.52 -14.55
C LEU A 14 -56.76 -42.19 -13.18
N PHE A 15 -57.41 -42.66 -12.11
CA PHE A 15 -56.91 -42.45 -10.74
C PHE A 15 -55.55 -43.12 -10.51
N LEU A 16 -55.39 -44.37 -11.01
CA LEU A 16 -54.12 -45.09 -10.95
C LEU A 16 -53.02 -44.34 -11.71
N MET A 17 -53.33 -43.81 -12.90
CA MET A 17 -52.40 -43.03 -13.73
C MET A 17 -51.95 -41.74 -13.01
N ILE A 18 -52.87 -41.04 -12.34
CA ILE A 18 -52.57 -39.85 -11.54
C ILE A 18 -51.69 -40.21 -10.33
N VAL A 19 -51.97 -41.30 -9.65
CA VAL A 19 -51.16 -41.80 -8.53
C VAL A 19 -49.77 -42.20 -8.98
N LEU A 20 -49.63 -42.90 -10.08
CA LEU A 20 -48.33 -43.26 -10.66
C LEU A 20 -47.51 -42.05 -11.10
N SER A 21 -48.17 -41.07 -11.73
CA SER A 21 -47.50 -39.81 -12.11
C SER A 21 -47.02 -39.00 -10.88
N SER A 22 -47.81 -38.99 -9.80
CA SER A 22 -47.45 -38.33 -8.54
C SER A 22 -46.38 -39.09 -7.74
N ALA A 23 -46.16 -40.36 -8.02
CA ALA A 23 -45.15 -41.22 -7.39
C ALA A 23 -43.73 -41.02 -7.96
N MET A 24 -43.62 -40.47 -9.16
CA MET A 24 -42.32 -40.27 -9.82
C MET A 24 -41.61 -39.04 -9.31
N VAL A 25 -40.37 -39.22 -8.87
CA VAL A 25 -39.43 -38.13 -8.47
C VAL A 25 -38.30 -38.12 -9.49
N VAL A 26 -38.18 -37.01 -10.19
CA VAL A 26 -37.06 -36.79 -11.15
C VAL A 26 -36.02 -35.89 -10.51
N THR A 27 -34.79 -36.39 -10.33
CA THR A 27 -33.67 -35.65 -9.77
C THR A 27 -32.84 -35.05 -10.91
N LYS A 28 -32.73 -33.71 -10.95
CA LYS A 28 -31.94 -33.00 -11.95
C LYS A 28 -30.50 -32.84 -11.48
N PRO A 29 -29.53 -32.66 -12.42
CA PRO A 29 -28.14 -32.31 -12.06
C PRO A 29 -28.09 -31.02 -11.28
N GLY A 30 -27.31 -30.99 -10.17
CA GLY A 30 -27.19 -29.82 -9.33
C GLY A 30 -28.29 -29.61 -8.30
N GLU A 31 -29.09 -30.67 -8.02
CA GLU A 31 -30.14 -30.64 -6.99
C GLU A 31 -30.07 -31.88 -6.11
N TYR A 32 -30.32 -31.72 -4.83
CA TYR A 32 -30.62 -32.79 -3.89
C TYR A 32 -32.13 -32.90 -3.73
N LYS A 33 -32.63 -34.13 -3.73
CA LYS A 33 -34.04 -34.44 -3.41
C LYS A 33 -34.11 -35.14 -2.06
N VAL A 34 -34.60 -34.43 -1.05
CA VAL A 34 -34.80 -34.97 0.29
C VAL A 34 -36.23 -35.44 0.45
N ILE A 35 -36.41 -36.75 0.64
CA ILE A 35 -37.71 -37.37 0.84
C ILE A 35 -37.97 -37.53 2.32
N LYS A 36 -39.03 -36.88 2.79
CA LYS A 36 -39.47 -36.89 4.21
C LYS A 36 -40.79 -37.67 4.33
N GLN A 37 -40.91 -38.45 5.39
CA GLN A 37 -42.15 -39.13 5.79
C GLN A 37 -42.46 -38.76 7.24
N PHE A 38 -43.59 -38.14 7.46
CA PHE A 38 -44.02 -37.63 8.80
C PHE A 38 -42.94 -36.79 9.48
N GLY A 39 -42.22 -35.94 8.72
CA GLY A 39 -41.15 -35.08 9.24
C GLY A 39 -39.78 -35.74 9.37
N LYS A 40 -39.66 -37.06 9.29
CA LYS A 40 -38.43 -37.80 9.34
C LYS A 40 -37.84 -37.94 7.91
N ILE A 41 -36.56 -37.71 7.76
CA ILE A 41 -35.85 -37.95 6.48
C ILE A 41 -35.72 -39.46 6.30
N VAL A 42 -36.26 -39.95 5.21
CA VAL A 42 -36.23 -41.39 4.83
C VAL A 42 -35.09 -41.65 3.88
N ARG A 43 -34.92 -40.78 2.89
CA ARG A 43 -33.93 -40.93 1.83
C ARG A 43 -33.53 -39.58 1.25
N VAL A 44 -32.30 -39.49 0.84
CA VAL A 44 -31.76 -38.37 0.07
C VAL A 44 -31.25 -38.92 -1.26
N GLU A 45 -31.74 -38.33 -2.33
CA GLU A 45 -31.25 -38.60 -3.68
C GLU A 45 -30.15 -37.55 -3.95
N GLU A 46 -28.91 -38.03 -4.04
CA GLU A 46 -27.73 -37.17 -4.26
C GLU A 46 -27.40 -37.06 -5.74
N ASN A 47 -26.82 -35.95 -6.11
CA ASN A 47 -26.33 -35.73 -7.47
C ASN A 47 -24.87 -36.25 -7.61
N ASP A 48 -24.69 -37.55 -7.52
CA ASP A 48 -23.40 -38.24 -7.62
C ASP A 48 -23.10 -38.78 -9.03
N GLY A 49 -23.78 -38.25 -10.06
CA GLY A 49 -23.58 -38.71 -11.44
C GLY A 49 -24.02 -40.15 -11.69
N SER A 50 -23.94 -41.05 -10.70
CA SER A 50 -24.35 -42.47 -10.79
C SER A 50 -25.80 -42.71 -10.35
N LYS A 51 -26.40 -41.78 -9.63
CA LYS A 51 -27.77 -41.87 -9.09
C LYS A 51 -28.74 -40.84 -9.66
N MET A 52 -28.36 -40.18 -10.73
CA MET A 52 -29.28 -39.32 -11.46
C MET A 52 -30.33 -40.14 -12.16
N GLY A 53 -31.59 -39.97 -11.79
CA GLY A 53 -32.61 -40.72 -12.43
C GLY A 53 -33.99 -40.52 -11.84
N ILE A 54 -34.87 -41.41 -12.22
CA ILE A 54 -36.23 -41.46 -11.75
C ILE A 54 -36.27 -42.35 -10.51
N SER A 55 -36.72 -41.82 -9.42
CA SER A 55 -37.01 -42.57 -8.19
C SER A 55 -38.49 -42.53 -7.86
N LEU A 56 -38.96 -43.50 -7.06
CA LEU A 56 -40.37 -43.60 -6.68
C LEU A 56 -40.54 -43.15 -5.22
N LYS A 57 -41.53 -42.31 -4.98
CA LYS A 57 -42.02 -41.94 -3.63
C LYS A 57 -43.44 -42.47 -3.41
N VAL A 58 -43.83 -42.68 -2.17
CA VAL A 58 -45.19 -43.00 -1.82
C VAL A 58 -46.01 -41.70 -1.78
N PRO A 59 -46.92 -41.50 -2.76
CA PRO A 59 -47.77 -40.30 -2.79
C PRO A 59 -48.54 -40.16 -1.48
N VAL A 60 -48.84 -38.91 -1.06
CA VAL A 60 -49.58 -38.58 0.16
C VAL A 60 -48.80 -38.77 1.47
N LEU A 61 -48.01 -39.82 1.64
CA LEU A 61 -47.24 -40.10 2.85
C LEU A 61 -45.85 -39.45 2.85
N GLN A 62 -45.25 -39.30 1.69
CA GLN A 62 -43.90 -38.76 1.52
C GLN A 62 -43.93 -37.41 0.81
N LYS A 63 -43.26 -36.42 1.43
CA LYS A 63 -43.03 -35.11 0.83
C LYS A 63 -41.60 -35.01 0.35
N GLU A 64 -41.42 -34.46 -0.83
CA GLU A 64 -40.10 -34.12 -1.36
C GLU A 64 -39.75 -32.65 -1.07
N THR A 65 -38.49 -32.40 -0.78
CA THR A 65 -37.92 -31.05 -0.70
C THR A 65 -36.73 -31.00 -1.63
N THR A 66 -36.73 -30.06 -2.55
CA THR A 66 -35.58 -29.84 -3.48
C THR A 66 -34.64 -28.84 -2.85
N ILE A 67 -33.37 -29.18 -2.86
CA ILE A 67 -32.28 -28.35 -2.29
C ILE A 67 -31.23 -28.17 -3.40
N SER A 68 -30.77 -26.95 -3.63
CA SER A 68 -29.73 -26.68 -4.61
C SER A 68 -28.38 -27.24 -4.15
N ALA A 69 -27.69 -27.98 -5.00
CA ALA A 69 -26.31 -28.42 -4.80
C ALA A 69 -25.31 -27.46 -5.45
N LYS A 70 -25.81 -26.43 -6.12
CA LYS A 70 -25.00 -25.44 -6.82
C LYS A 70 -24.34 -24.45 -5.83
N LEU A 71 -23.29 -23.81 -6.30
CA LEU A 71 -22.67 -22.70 -5.58
C LEU A 71 -23.65 -21.52 -5.53
N ILE A 72 -23.83 -20.98 -4.34
CA ILE A 72 -24.73 -19.87 -4.05
C ILE A 72 -23.89 -18.69 -3.59
N LEU A 73 -24.19 -17.52 -4.13
CA LEU A 73 -23.62 -16.26 -3.68
C LEU A 73 -24.63 -15.59 -2.73
N SER A 74 -24.17 -15.29 -1.53
CA SER A 74 -24.90 -14.46 -0.58
C SER A 74 -24.16 -13.15 -0.38
N ASP A 75 -24.83 -12.06 -0.69
CA ASP A 75 -24.38 -10.70 -0.46
C ASP A 75 -24.77 -10.28 0.96
N LEU A 76 -23.79 -9.79 1.71
CA LEU A 76 -23.97 -9.36 3.09
C LEU A 76 -24.13 -7.84 3.11
N ALA A 77 -25.05 -7.33 3.92
CA ALA A 77 -25.16 -5.90 4.08
C ALA A 77 -23.88 -5.32 4.72
N ALA A 78 -23.51 -4.12 4.31
CA ALA A 78 -22.38 -3.40 4.91
C ALA A 78 -22.57 -3.26 6.43
N SER A 79 -21.51 -3.48 7.20
CA SER A 79 -21.54 -3.33 8.65
C SER A 79 -20.35 -2.54 9.17
N ASP A 80 -20.61 -1.81 10.26
CA ASP A 80 -19.58 -1.10 10.99
C ASP A 80 -18.77 -2.06 11.86
N VAL A 81 -17.46 -1.99 11.72
CA VAL A 81 -16.50 -2.77 12.49
C VAL A 81 -15.44 -1.84 13.07
N MET A 82 -14.93 -2.19 14.25
CA MET A 82 -13.89 -1.41 14.92
C MET A 82 -12.59 -2.19 14.96
N THR A 83 -11.50 -1.55 14.56
CA THR A 83 -10.16 -2.10 14.60
C THR A 83 -9.54 -2.07 16.00
N SER A 84 -8.41 -2.74 16.22
CA SER A 84 -7.69 -2.76 17.50
C SER A 84 -7.25 -1.36 17.95
N ASP A 85 -6.95 -0.45 17.01
CA ASP A 85 -6.59 0.94 17.24
C ASP A 85 -7.82 1.88 17.36
N LYS A 86 -9.01 1.30 17.61
CA LYS A 86 -10.30 1.99 17.86
C LYS A 86 -10.77 2.89 16.71
N LYS A 87 -10.43 2.53 15.50
CA LYS A 87 -10.93 3.21 14.30
C LYS A 87 -12.13 2.45 13.74
N SER A 88 -13.19 3.16 13.43
CA SER A 88 -14.38 2.60 12.78
C SER A 88 -14.13 2.44 11.29
N MET A 89 -14.53 1.30 10.74
CA MET A 89 -14.48 0.98 9.31
C MET A 89 -15.81 0.36 8.89
N ILE A 90 -16.21 0.59 7.63
CA ILE A 90 -17.36 -0.04 7.01
C ILE A 90 -16.85 -1.19 6.15
N SER A 91 -17.32 -2.39 6.43
CA SER A 91 -16.98 -3.58 5.64
C SER A 91 -18.20 -4.14 4.96
N ASP A 92 -18.09 -4.34 3.65
CA ASP A 92 -19.06 -4.99 2.79
C ASP A 92 -18.42 -6.26 2.22
N CYS A 93 -19.10 -7.41 2.40
CA CYS A 93 -18.56 -8.72 2.04
C CYS A 93 -19.61 -9.55 1.29
N PHE A 94 -19.14 -10.51 0.51
CA PHE A 94 -19.97 -11.58 -0.01
C PHE A 94 -19.39 -12.95 0.31
N VAL A 95 -20.23 -13.94 0.33
CA VAL A 95 -19.88 -15.33 0.64
C VAL A 95 -20.32 -16.24 -0.50
N LEU A 96 -19.39 -17.05 -0.95
CA LEU A 96 -19.65 -18.18 -1.84
C LEU A 96 -19.74 -19.45 -1.02
N TRP A 97 -20.88 -20.10 -1.06
CA TRP A 97 -21.15 -21.30 -0.30
C TRP A 97 -21.98 -22.30 -1.06
N ARG A 98 -21.94 -23.54 -0.62
CA ARG A 98 -22.79 -24.62 -1.14
C ARG A 98 -23.28 -25.51 -0.02
N ILE A 99 -24.31 -26.28 -0.32
CA ILE A 99 -24.83 -27.31 0.58
C ILE A 99 -24.05 -28.60 0.30
N GLU A 100 -23.31 -29.07 1.31
CA GLU A 100 -22.51 -30.30 1.23
C GLU A 100 -23.26 -31.50 1.86
N ASP A 101 -23.94 -31.26 2.98
CA ASP A 101 -24.73 -32.30 3.66
C ASP A 101 -26.21 -31.90 3.69
N PRO A 102 -27.04 -32.39 2.74
CA PRO A 102 -28.45 -32.05 2.67
C PRO A 102 -29.26 -32.61 3.87
N VAL A 103 -28.75 -33.62 4.57
CA VAL A 103 -29.42 -34.18 5.77
C VAL A 103 -29.31 -33.18 6.94
N LYS A 104 -28.09 -32.77 7.27
CA LYS A 104 -27.87 -31.77 8.33
C LYS A 104 -28.57 -30.45 8.00
N PHE A 105 -28.47 -30.02 6.74
CA PHE A 105 -29.13 -28.81 6.26
C PHE A 105 -30.65 -28.87 6.46
N THR A 106 -31.26 -29.97 6.12
CA THR A 106 -32.70 -30.13 6.30
C THR A 106 -33.10 -30.24 7.75
N GLN A 107 -32.32 -30.92 8.59
CA GLN A 107 -32.64 -31.09 10.00
C GLN A 107 -32.52 -29.80 10.79
N LYS A 108 -31.46 -29.01 10.53
CA LYS A 108 -31.15 -27.82 11.33
C LYS A 108 -31.72 -26.53 10.76
N LEU A 109 -31.88 -26.45 9.43
CA LEU A 109 -32.35 -25.26 8.74
C LEU A 109 -33.69 -25.47 8.02
N SER A 110 -34.36 -26.63 8.27
CA SER A 110 -35.63 -27.01 7.65
C SER A 110 -35.57 -27.09 6.12
N GLY A 111 -34.38 -27.14 5.53
CA GLY A 111 -34.20 -27.12 4.07
C GLY A 111 -34.44 -25.74 3.45
N SER A 112 -34.42 -24.68 4.22
CA SER A 112 -34.66 -23.30 3.79
C SER A 112 -33.34 -22.57 3.51
N GLN A 113 -33.17 -22.10 2.28
CA GLN A 113 -32.04 -21.27 1.88
C GLN A 113 -32.00 -19.95 2.68
N GLN A 114 -33.15 -19.33 2.93
CA GLN A 114 -33.23 -18.08 3.67
C GLN A 114 -32.74 -18.23 5.12
N ASN A 115 -33.05 -19.37 5.79
CA ASN A 115 -32.52 -19.66 7.12
C ASN A 115 -31.00 -19.85 7.10
N ALA A 116 -30.48 -20.46 6.02
CA ALA A 116 -29.04 -20.61 5.82
C ALA A 116 -28.36 -19.28 5.64
N GLU A 117 -28.87 -18.42 4.78
CA GLU A 117 -28.34 -17.07 4.55
C GLU A 117 -28.29 -16.23 5.84
N SER A 118 -29.36 -16.28 6.63
CA SER A 118 -29.39 -15.60 7.94
C SER A 118 -28.32 -16.15 8.90
N ARG A 119 -28.10 -17.47 8.89
CA ARG A 119 -27.04 -18.10 9.71
C ARG A 119 -25.65 -17.75 9.21
N ILE A 120 -25.42 -17.77 7.91
CA ILE A 120 -24.16 -17.40 7.29
C ILE A 120 -23.86 -15.94 7.63
N SER A 121 -24.81 -15.03 7.42
CA SER A 121 -24.65 -13.61 7.75
C SER A 121 -24.23 -13.40 9.19
N SER A 122 -24.94 -14.01 10.15
CA SER A 122 -24.61 -13.85 11.56
C SER A 122 -23.23 -14.38 11.93
N ASN A 123 -22.83 -15.54 11.38
CA ASN A 123 -21.52 -16.12 11.65
C ASN A 123 -20.39 -15.31 11.00
N VAL A 124 -20.61 -14.84 9.76
CA VAL A 124 -19.61 -14.03 9.03
C VAL A 124 -19.41 -12.69 9.71
N TYR A 125 -20.47 -12.01 10.13
CA TYR A 125 -20.35 -10.76 10.89
C TYR A 125 -19.58 -10.94 12.19
N ASN A 126 -19.87 -12.00 12.94
CA ASN A 126 -19.13 -12.27 14.18
C ASN A 126 -17.65 -12.57 13.91
N ALA A 127 -17.35 -13.36 12.88
CA ALA A 127 -15.98 -13.67 12.51
C ALA A 127 -15.24 -12.41 12.00
N LEU A 128 -15.89 -11.64 11.13
CA LEU A 128 -15.36 -10.37 10.60
C LEU A 128 -15.03 -9.40 11.73
N LYS A 129 -15.99 -9.19 12.65
CA LYS A 129 -15.80 -8.33 13.80
C LYS A 129 -14.63 -8.80 14.67
N ASN A 130 -14.53 -10.10 14.94
CA ASN A 130 -13.46 -10.66 15.77
C ASN A 130 -12.08 -10.55 15.08
N VAL A 131 -12.01 -10.74 13.76
CA VAL A 131 -10.76 -10.63 13.00
C VAL A 131 -10.34 -9.16 12.92
N ILE A 132 -11.23 -8.28 12.50
CA ILE A 132 -10.90 -6.85 12.33
C ILE A 132 -10.56 -6.20 13.67
N SER A 133 -11.27 -6.54 14.76
CA SER A 133 -10.95 -5.99 16.08
C SER A 133 -9.60 -6.45 16.66
N SER A 134 -9.01 -7.49 16.11
CA SER A 134 -7.66 -7.93 16.48
C SER A 134 -6.53 -7.31 15.66
N LEU A 135 -6.86 -6.61 14.58
CA LEU A 135 -5.92 -6.01 13.63
C LEU A 135 -5.97 -4.48 13.71
N SER A 136 -4.86 -3.83 13.43
CA SER A 136 -4.81 -2.38 13.22
C SER A 136 -5.43 -2.01 11.87
N GLN A 137 -5.80 -0.75 11.69
CA GLN A 137 -6.35 -0.27 10.42
C GLN A 137 -5.39 -0.52 9.25
N GLU A 138 -4.10 -0.34 9.46
CA GLU A 138 -3.06 -0.54 8.44
C GLU A 138 -2.94 -2.02 8.03
N GLU A 139 -2.98 -2.93 9.01
CA GLU A 139 -2.97 -4.38 8.76
C GLU A 139 -4.23 -4.84 8.02
N VAL A 140 -5.39 -4.28 8.35
CA VAL A 140 -6.65 -4.59 7.65
C VAL A 140 -6.61 -4.12 6.20
N ILE A 141 -6.06 -2.93 5.93
CA ILE A 141 -5.93 -2.38 4.57
C ILE A 141 -4.90 -3.18 3.76
N SER A 142 -3.75 -3.51 4.34
CA SER A 142 -2.71 -4.28 3.66
C SER A 142 -3.11 -5.74 3.44
N GLY A 143 -3.89 -6.34 4.34
CA GLY A 143 -4.42 -7.70 4.21
C GLY A 143 -5.61 -7.85 3.25
N ARG A 144 -6.07 -6.76 2.62
CA ARG A 144 -7.21 -6.75 1.69
C ARG A 144 -7.02 -7.69 0.49
N ASP A 145 -5.79 -7.91 0.06
CA ASP A 145 -5.45 -8.66 -1.15
C ASP A 145 -5.51 -10.20 -0.98
N GLY A 146 -6.19 -10.70 0.04
CA GLY A 146 -6.49 -12.12 0.23
C GLY A 146 -6.21 -12.68 1.61
N ASP A 147 -5.33 -12.10 2.41
CA ASP A 147 -4.99 -12.60 3.74
C ASP A 147 -6.18 -12.50 4.70
N LEU A 148 -6.93 -11.41 4.64
CA LEU A 148 -8.15 -11.23 5.42
C LEU A 148 -9.22 -12.27 5.04
N ALA A 149 -9.40 -12.54 3.74
CA ALA A 149 -10.33 -13.51 3.22
C ALA A 149 -9.98 -14.94 3.69
N ASN A 150 -8.70 -15.30 3.65
CA ASN A 150 -8.20 -16.58 4.13
C ASN A 150 -8.40 -16.77 5.64
N LEU A 151 -8.11 -15.75 6.44
CA LEU A 151 -8.33 -15.77 7.89
C LEU A 151 -9.81 -15.94 8.23
N LEU A 152 -10.69 -15.25 7.51
CA LEU A 152 -12.15 -15.37 7.69
C LEU A 152 -12.64 -16.75 7.30
N THR A 153 -12.21 -17.28 6.16
CA THR A 153 -12.60 -18.61 5.67
C THR A 153 -12.16 -19.70 6.64
N THR A 154 -10.96 -19.63 7.17
CA THR A 154 -10.42 -20.59 8.13
C THR A 154 -11.19 -20.57 9.45
N LYS A 155 -11.53 -19.37 9.96
CA LYS A 155 -12.29 -19.26 11.23
C LYS A 155 -13.76 -19.68 11.12
N LEU A 156 -14.35 -19.56 9.95
CA LEU A 156 -15.76 -19.86 9.69
C LEU A 156 -16.04 -21.29 9.29
N GLY A 157 -15.07 -21.97 8.65
CA GLY A 157 -15.27 -23.30 8.05
C GLY A 157 -15.89 -24.33 9.00
N THR A 158 -15.39 -24.43 10.21
CA THR A 158 -15.83 -25.42 11.20
C THR A 158 -17.23 -25.16 11.79
N ASN A 159 -17.67 -23.91 11.89
CA ASN A 159 -18.94 -23.57 12.52
C ASN A 159 -20.14 -23.85 11.60
N LEU A 160 -19.99 -23.66 10.29
CA LEU A 160 -21.07 -23.82 9.32
C LEU A 160 -21.22 -25.26 8.81
N GLU A 161 -20.17 -26.08 8.89
CA GLU A 161 -20.22 -27.51 8.61
C GLU A 161 -21.24 -28.26 9.47
N THR A 162 -21.48 -27.80 10.70
CA THR A 162 -22.49 -28.38 11.59
C THR A 162 -23.91 -28.23 11.03
N TYR A 163 -24.15 -27.29 10.13
CA TYR A 163 -25.41 -27.06 9.43
C TYR A 163 -25.45 -27.71 8.03
N GLY A 164 -24.39 -28.43 7.64
CA GLY A 164 -24.27 -29.03 6.33
C GLY A 164 -23.94 -28.02 5.23
N ILE A 165 -23.37 -26.88 5.60
CA ILE A 165 -22.98 -25.79 4.69
C ILE A 165 -21.46 -25.78 4.61
N LYS A 166 -20.95 -25.76 3.37
CA LYS A 166 -19.54 -25.51 3.08
C LYS A 166 -19.35 -24.12 2.49
N VAL A 167 -18.52 -23.33 3.15
CA VAL A 167 -18.09 -22.05 2.63
C VAL A 167 -16.87 -22.28 1.75
N GLU A 168 -16.97 -21.89 0.49
CA GLU A 168 -15.86 -22.00 -0.46
C GLU A 168 -14.97 -20.76 -0.42
N LYS A 169 -15.57 -19.58 -0.31
CA LYS A 169 -14.82 -18.33 -0.29
C LYS A 169 -15.60 -17.21 0.37
N ILE A 170 -14.88 -16.34 1.08
CA ILE A 170 -15.39 -15.07 1.58
C ILE A 170 -14.52 -13.99 0.98
N GLU A 171 -15.13 -12.97 0.43
CA GLU A 171 -14.42 -11.83 -0.15
C GLU A 171 -15.01 -10.52 0.38
N THR A 172 -14.12 -9.58 0.60
CA THR A 172 -14.49 -8.21 0.97
C THR A 172 -14.65 -7.39 -0.32
N LYS A 173 -15.86 -6.91 -0.60
CA LYS A 173 -16.15 -6.03 -1.73
C LYS A 173 -15.62 -4.62 -1.49
N MET A 174 -15.90 -4.11 -0.31
CA MET A 174 -15.56 -2.75 0.07
C MET A 174 -15.09 -2.73 1.52
N LEU A 175 -14.03 -1.99 1.75
CA LEU A 175 -13.53 -1.66 3.07
C LEU A 175 -13.26 -0.17 3.07
N ASP A 176 -14.06 0.58 3.80
CA ASP A 176 -14.05 2.05 3.75
C ASP A 176 -14.13 2.64 5.15
N LEU A 177 -13.84 3.93 5.22
CA LEU A 177 -14.04 4.70 6.44
C LEU A 177 -15.46 5.29 6.44
N PRO A 178 -16.09 5.46 7.63
CA PRO A 178 -17.31 6.24 7.74
C PRO A 178 -17.11 7.64 7.17
N ASP A 179 -18.12 8.15 6.46
CA ASP A 179 -18.02 9.44 5.74
C ASP A 179 -17.69 10.61 6.68
N GLU A 180 -18.15 10.54 7.92
CA GLU A 180 -17.88 11.55 8.96
C GLU A 180 -16.40 11.68 9.31
N ASN A 181 -15.63 10.62 9.14
CA ASN A 181 -14.21 10.58 9.50
C ASN A 181 -13.27 10.72 8.30
N LYS A 182 -13.77 10.55 7.06
CA LYS A 182 -12.94 10.56 5.85
C LYS A 182 -12.17 11.86 5.68
N GLU A 183 -12.83 13.00 5.84
CA GLU A 183 -12.21 14.31 5.66
C GLU A 183 -11.08 14.56 6.66
N ALA A 184 -11.30 14.24 7.93
CA ALA A 184 -10.29 14.39 8.97
C ALA A 184 -9.05 13.49 8.71
N VAL A 185 -9.28 12.24 8.26
CA VAL A 185 -8.20 11.30 7.93
C VAL A 185 -7.44 11.78 6.70
N TYR A 186 -8.12 12.23 5.64
CA TYR A 186 -7.46 12.76 4.45
C TYR A 186 -6.62 14.01 4.76
N ASN A 187 -7.14 14.95 5.54
CA ASN A 187 -6.42 16.13 5.96
C ASN A 187 -5.17 15.78 6.79
N ARG A 188 -5.28 14.79 7.67
CA ARG A 188 -4.14 14.26 8.41
C ARG A 188 -3.09 13.63 7.49
N MET A 189 -3.51 12.77 6.54
CA MET A 189 -2.61 12.16 5.57
C MET A 189 -1.91 13.20 4.69
N ILE A 190 -2.64 14.23 4.23
CA ILE A 190 -2.08 15.36 3.47
C ILE A 190 -1.02 16.08 4.30
N SER A 191 -1.33 16.39 5.56
CA SER A 191 -0.39 17.07 6.48
C SER A 191 0.86 16.22 6.73
N GLU A 192 0.70 14.92 6.95
CA GLU A 192 1.81 14.00 7.13
C GLU A 192 2.70 13.91 5.89
N ARG A 193 2.09 13.79 4.70
CA ARG A 193 2.84 13.78 3.43
C ARG A 193 3.57 15.09 3.18
N ASN A 194 2.95 16.22 3.50
CA ASN A 194 3.59 17.52 3.40
C ASN A 194 4.79 17.65 4.35
N ASN A 195 4.67 17.15 5.59
CA ASN A 195 5.78 17.14 6.55
C ASN A 195 6.93 16.25 6.07
N ILE A 196 6.64 15.07 5.52
CA ILE A 196 7.65 14.18 4.93
C ILE A 196 8.34 14.87 3.76
N ALA A 197 7.59 15.49 2.85
CA ALA A 197 8.13 16.22 1.70
C ALA A 197 9.01 17.38 2.15
N ALA A 198 8.57 18.19 3.12
CA ALA A 198 9.36 19.27 3.71
C ALA A 198 10.66 18.77 4.35
N SER A 199 10.62 17.64 5.05
CA SER A 199 11.81 16.99 5.63
C SER A 199 12.82 16.57 4.55
N TYR A 200 12.36 15.97 3.45
CA TYR A 200 13.26 15.61 2.34
C TYR A 200 13.84 16.85 1.64
N THR A 201 13.03 17.89 1.46
CA THR A 201 13.50 19.15 0.87
C THR A 201 14.58 19.79 1.74
N ALA A 202 14.32 19.93 3.05
CA ALA A 202 15.28 20.48 3.99
C ALA A 202 16.60 19.69 4.03
N LYS A 203 16.51 18.35 4.00
CA LYS A 203 17.69 17.49 3.95
C LYS A 203 18.47 17.65 2.64
N GLY A 204 17.76 17.80 1.52
CA GLY A 204 18.38 18.07 0.23
C GLY A 204 19.08 19.43 0.20
N GLU A 205 18.46 20.46 0.74
CA GLU A 205 19.06 21.79 0.85
C GLU A 205 20.29 21.80 1.77
N GLN A 206 20.23 21.10 2.91
CA GLN A 206 21.37 20.92 3.79
C GLN A 206 22.55 20.27 3.07
N GLN A 207 22.32 19.16 2.37
CA GLN A 207 23.37 18.45 1.62
C GLN A 207 23.95 19.32 0.49
N ALA A 208 23.08 20.06 -0.21
CA ALA A 208 23.55 20.98 -1.25
C ALA A 208 24.42 22.13 -0.68
N GLN A 209 24.05 22.64 0.50
CA GLN A 209 24.82 23.67 1.17
C GLN A 209 26.17 23.15 1.67
N GLU A 210 26.21 21.93 2.21
CA GLU A 210 27.44 21.27 2.62
C GLU A 210 28.40 21.10 1.45
N ILE A 211 27.94 20.56 0.31
CA ILE A 211 28.75 20.42 -0.91
C ILE A 211 29.29 21.79 -1.38
N LYS A 212 28.45 22.85 -1.35
CA LYS A 212 28.87 24.19 -1.73
C LYS A 212 29.94 24.74 -0.79
N ASN A 213 29.81 24.50 0.51
CA ASN A 213 30.79 24.97 1.49
C ASN A 213 32.13 24.26 1.30
N ASP A 214 32.13 22.92 1.13
CA ASP A 214 33.34 22.16 0.90
C ASP A 214 34.02 22.57 -0.41
N THR A 215 33.24 22.78 -1.47
CA THR A 215 33.77 23.27 -2.75
C THR A 215 34.39 24.67 -2.61
N ASN A 216 33.74 25.58 -1.90
CA ASN A 216 34.26 26.92 -1.68
C ASN A 216 35.55 26.90 -0.83
N GLU A 217 35.65 26.02 0.17
CA GLU A 217 36.84 25.78 0.92
C GLU A 217 38.00 25.31 0.03
N GLU A 218 37.75 24.27 -0.78
CA GLU A 218 38.74 23.74 -1.75
C GLU A 218 39.22 24.83 -2.73
N VAL A 219 38.30 25.61 -3.30
CA VAL A 219 38.64 26.72 -4.20
C VAL A 219 39.50 27.75 -3.49
N THR A 220 39.14 28.11 -2.27
CA THR A 220 39.93 29.07 -1.48
C THR A 220 41.35 28.56 -1.21
N VAL A 221 41.49 27.28 -0.86
CA VAL A 221 42.81 26.66 -0.62
C VAL A 221 43.63 26.59 -1.91
N ILE A 222 43.03 26.28 -3.06
CA ILE A 222 43.71 26.25 -4.35
C ILE A 222 44.19 27.62 -4.74
N LEU A 223 43.33 28.65 -4.59
CA LEU A 223 43.71 30.03 -4.90
C LEU A 223 44.83 30.54 -3.98
N ALA A 224 44.75 30.23 -2.68
CA ALA A 224 45.81 30.60 -1.75
C ALA A 224 47.17 29.93 -2.05
N LYS A 225 47.12 28.64 -2.46
CA LYS A 225 48.35 27.94 -2.91
C LYS A 225 48.91 28.55 -4.17
N ALA A 226 48.08 28.81 -5.19
CA ALA A 226 48.51 29.44 -6.42
C ALA A 226 49.12 30.83 -6.19
N GLN A 227 48.52 31.65 -5.33
CA GLN A 227 49.04 32.95 -4.93
C GLN A 227 50.40 32.82 -4.24
N LYS A 228 50.51 31.89 -3.28
CA LYS A 228 51.79 31.58 -2.63
C LYS A 228 52.89 31.20 -3.62
N GLU A 229 52.59 30.34 -4.57
CA GLU A 229 53.56 29.91 -5.58
C GLU A 229 53.97 31.07 -6.52
N ALA A 230 53.00 31.93 -6.88
CA ALA A 230 53.25 33.13 -7.64
C ALA A 230 54.18 34.11 -6.87
N ASP A 231 53.84 34.39 -5.59
CA ASP A 231 54.66 35.27 -4.75
C ASP A 231 56.05 34.72 -4.50
N GLN A 232 56.20 33.40 -4.33
CA GLN A 232 57.51 32.75 -4.26
C GLN A 232 58.33 32.92 -5.54
N THR A 233 57.68 32.72 -6.70
CA THR A 233 58.35 32.87 -8.01
C THR A 233 58.81 34.32 -8.24
N VAL A 234 57.96 35.29 -7.85
CA VAL A 234 58.34 36.73 -7.91
C VAL A 234 59.50 37.01 -6.97
N ALA A 235 59.43 36.55 -5.70
CA ALA A 235 60.50 36.77 -4.71
C ALA A 235 61.86 36.14 -5.15
N GLU A 236 61.79 34.91 -5.72
CA GLU A 236 62.99 34.26 -6.31
C GLU A 236 63.58 35.06 -7.51
N GLY A 237 62.65 35.58 -8.34
CA GLY A 237 63.02 36.46 -9.45
C GLY A 237 63.68 37.72 -8.95
N GLU A 238 63.13 38.40 -7.97
CA GLU A 238 63.71 39.60 -7.34
C GLU A 238 65.06 39.31 -6.67
N ALA A 239 65.16 38.19 -5.94
CA ALA A 239 66.41 37.79 -5.30
C ALA A 239 67.53 37.55 -6.35
N LYS A 240 67.22 36.88 -7.49
CA LYS A 240 68.14 36.69 -8.60
C LYS A 240 68.52 38.03 -9.25
N TYR A 241 67.54 38.89 -9.49
CA TYR A 241 67.74 40.21 -10.01
C TYR A 241 68.69 41.01 -9.09
N MET A 242 68.42 41.04 -7.78
CA MET A 242 69.27 41.71 -6.83
C MET A 242 70.70 41.18 -6.78
N LYS A 243 70.84 39.84 -6.87
CA LYS A 243 72.18 39.19 -6.94
C LYS A 243 72.94 39.60 -8.19
N ILE A 244 72.35 39.54 -9.38
CA ILE A 244 72.97 39.96 -10.63
C ILE A 244 73.37 41.45 -10.57
N LEU A 245 72.49 42.26 -10.01
CA LEU A 245 72.72 43.67 -9.85
C LEU A 245 73.89 43.93 -8.91
N SER A 246 73.90 43.28 -7.72
CA SER A 246 75.01 43.37 -6.76
C SER A 246 76.32 42.91 -7.37
N ASP A 247 76.36 41.82 -8.12
CA ASP A 247 77.54 41.31 -8.78
C ASP A 247 78.05 42.29 -9.87
N ALA A 248 77.15 42.94 -10.60
CA ALA A 248 77.49 43.92 -11.65
C ALA A 248 78.05 45.24 -11.09
N TYR A 249 77.58 45.63 -9.88
CA TYR A 249 77.94 46.91 -9.26
C TYR A 249 78.88 46.77 -8.05
N ASN A 250 79.60 45.67 -7.91
CA ASN A 250 80.51 45.36 -6.82
C ASN A 250 81.80 46.30 -6.82
N ASN A 251 81.72 47.48 -7.44
CA ASN A 251 82.76 48.44 -7.51
C ASN A 251 82.28 49.75 -6.82
N LYS A 252 83.19 50.41 -6.03
CA LYS A 252 82.86 51.55 -5.20
C LYS A 252 82.27 52.72 -6.01
N ASP A 253 82.76 52.94 -7.22
CA ASP A 253 82.30 54.01 -8.12
C ASP A 253 80.90 53.76 -8.73
N LYS A 254 80.42 52.57 -8.65
CA LYS A 254 79.04 52.18 -9.16
C LYS A 254 78.02 52.04 -8.02
N ALA A 255 78.47 51.98 -6.76
CA ALA A 255 77.60 51.83 -5.60
C ALA A 255 76.72 53.06 -5.39
N ASP A 256 77.28 54.21 -5.61
CA ASP A 256 76.56 55.49 -5.46
C ASP A 256 75.48 55.63 -6.54
N PHE A 257 75.78 55.27 -7.76
CA PHE A 257 74.74 55.24 -8.84
C PHE A 257 73.62 54.22 -8.60
N TYR A 258 73.95 53.04 -8.05
CA TYR A 258 72.92 52.04 -7.67
C TYR A 258 72.03 52.56 -6.55
N SER A 259 72.61 53.18 -5.52
CA SER A 259 71.89 53.78 -4.43
C SER A 259 70.88 54.84 -4.93
N PHE A 260 71.36 55.70 -5.85
CA PHE A 260 70.51 56.70 -6.52
C PHE A 260 69.32 56.05 -7.32
N VAL A 261 69.59 55.01 -8.16
CA VAL A 261 68.54 54.35 -8.93
C VAL A 261 67.51 53.76 -7.97
N ARG A 262 67.91 53.10 -6.87
CA ARG A 262 66.97 52.46 -5.90
C ARG A 262 66.14 53.53 -5.13
N GLN A 263 66.73 54.69 -4.81
CA GLN A 263 66.01 55.79 -4.23
C GLN A 263 64.95 56.34 -5.19
N LEU A 264 65.29 56.40 -6.51
CA LEU A 264 64.37 56.84 -7.55
C LEU A 264 63.23 55.85 -7.76
N ASP A 265 63.49 54.50 -7.73
CA ASP A 265 62.49 53.46 -7.86
C ASP A 265 61.56 53.46 -6.62
N ALA A 266 62.09 53.62 -5.43
CA ALA A 266 61.27 53.74 -4.21
C ALA A 266 60.34 54.98 -4.25
N MET A 267 60.84 56.07 -4.75
CA MET A 267 60.09 57.31 -4.94
C MET A 267 58.99 57.13 -5.99
N LYS A 268 59.28 56.48 -7.11
CA LYS A 268 58.29 56.09 -8.15
C LYS A 268 57.18 55.20 -7.58
N ALA A 269 57.53 54.19 -6.79
CA ALA A 269 56.58 53.27 -6.19
C ALA A 269 55.68 54.02 -5.19
N THR A 270 56.17 54.90 -4.40
CA THR A 270 55.46 55.71 -3.43
C THR A 270 54.48 56.69 -4.09
N LEU A 271 54.88 57.26 -5.25
CA LEU A 271 54.07 58.25 -5.97
C LEU A 271 53.11 57.67 -6.98
N LYS A 272 53.13 56.35 -7.21
CA LYS A 272 52.34 55.69 -8.24
C LYS A 272 50.81 55.84 -8.05
N ASN A 273 50.31 56.08 -6.83
CA ASN A 273 48.90 56.19 -6.54
C ASN A 273 48.33 57.64 -6.59
N GLY A 274 49.17 58.65 -6.81
CA GLY A 274 48.77 60.01 -7.21
C GLY A 274 48.14 60.90 -6.15
N ASP A 275 47.79 60.38 -4.98
CA ASP A 275 47.09 61.13 -3.91
C ASP A 275 47.97 61.39 -2.67
N ASP A 276 49.22 60.93 -2.65
CA ASP A 276 50.07 61.02 -1.49
C ASP A 276 50.96 62.30 -1.57
N THR A 277 50.95 63.10 -0.53
CA THR A 277 51.83 64.26 -0.36
C THR A 277 53.05 63.85 0.46
N ILE A 278 54.23 63.86 -0.18
CA ILE A 278 55.47 63.59 0.53
C ILE A 278 56.04 64.87 1.09
N VAL A 279 56.23 64.92 2.40
CA VAL A 279 56.91 65.97 3.11
C VAL A 279 58.34 65.47 3.31
N LEU A 280 59.31 66.11 2.61
CA LEU A 280 60.70 65.76 2.71
C LEU A 280 61.44 66.82 3.66
N ASP A 281 62.20 66.29 4.58
CA ASP A 281 63.12 67.11 5.36
C ASP A 281 64.32 67.56 4.48
N LYS A 282 64.83 68.76 4.64
CA LYS A 282 65.92 69.32 3.84
C LYS A 282 67.16 68.44 3.89
N ASP A 283 67.41 67.72 4.97
CA ASP A 283 68.56 66.89 5.20
C ASP A 283 68.29 65.42 4.83
N SER A 284 67.17 65.14 4.15
CA SER A 284 66.81 63.77 3.68
C SER A 284 67.61 63.39 2.40
N PRO A 285 68.10 62.16 2.30
CA PRO A 285 68.83 61.70 1.09
C PRO A 285 68.03 61.82 -0.19
N ILE A 286 66.68 61.87 -0.10
CA ILE A 286 65.74 62.05 -1.22
C ILE A 286 65.71 63.55 -1.61
N ALA A 287 65.80 64.47 -0.64
CA ALA A 287 65.86 65.93 -0.91
C ALA A 287 67.13 66.35 -1.67
N GLU A 288 68.26 65.68 -1.43
CA GLU A 288 69.53 65.92 -2.15
C GLU A 288 69.40 65.63 -3.67
N LEU A 289 68.40 64.85 -4.12
CA LEU A 289 68.12 64.58 -5.51
C LEU A 289 67.52 65.79 -6.26
N PHE A 290 67.01 66.78 -5.55
CA PHE A 290 66.32 67.94 -6.10
C PHE A 290 67.14 69.23 -5.95
N TYR A 291 68.28 69.19 -5.29
CA TYR A 291 69.24 70.28 -5.08
C TYR A 291 70.57 69.92 -5.77
#